data_95ef2a6867a760271bdf123a812971a4
#
_entry.id   95ef2a6867a760271bdf123a812971a4
#
_cell.length_a   1.000
_cell.length_b   1.000
_cell.length_c   1.000
_cell.angle_alpha   90.00
_cell.angle_beta   90.00
_cell.angle_gamma   90.00
#
_symmetry.space_group_name_H-M   'P 1'
#
loop_
_entity.id
_entity.type
_entity.pdbx_description
1 polymer ?
#
loop_
_entity_poly.entity_id
_entity_poly.type
_entity_poly.pdbx_seq_one_letter_code
_entity_poly.pdbx_strand_id
1 'polypeptide(L)'
;MSASSHRASRLEPYLTRTQPAPTLLKMLVGVQLAGMREDAGLSQEQAARALGFSPAKLSRIEAGKGRRPPTEDDVHALLRLYQAEDHEASVLVQLLRRAGEPGWWQRYDKRLMPEWFDRLVGLQEAATAIRTFEIQYVPGLLQTPAYTRAVVERGLPTASAAEVERRVELRMRRRELLSRPDAPRLWAVVDESVLLRVLGGREVMREQLEHLVEMAQRPHVTVQVVPLDVTNASAPAIPVTYLRFGGADLPDIVYLEHIRSANFLEDRDETEEYRVVLDRLADEALDPRESLALLRRTLRERYPAG
;
A
#
# COMPACT_ATOMS: atom_id res chain seq x y z
N MET A 1 -26.50 -20.97 11.41
CA MET A 1 -26.24 -19.64 10.81
C MET A 1 -25.84 -19.89 9.38
N SER A 2 -26.48 -19.24 8.39
CA SER A 2 -26.14 -19.44 6.97
C SER A 2 -24.76 -18.83 6.67
N ALA A 3 -24.11 -19.29 5.59
CA ALA A 3 -22.85 -18.72 5.12
C ALA A 3 -22.97 -17.20 4.88
N SER A 4 -24.13 -16.75 4.45
CA SER A 4 -24.52 -15.37 4.18
C SER A 4 -24.53 -14.50 5.46
N SER A 5 -25.13 -14.97 6.55
CA SER A 5 -25.14 -14.28 7.84
C SER A 5 -23.73 -14.11 8.41
N HIS A 6 -22.83 -15.05 8.13
CA HIS A 6 -21.45 -14.99 8.57
C HIS A 6 -20.64 -13.95 7.76
N ARG A 7 -20.93 -13.78 6.47
CA ARG A 7 -20.27 -12.75 5.64
C ARG A 7 -20.64 -11.34 6.06
N ALA A 8 -21.93 -11.05 6.21
CA ALA A 8 -22.40 -9.73 6.65
C ALA A 8 -21.74 -9.31 7.96
N SER A 9 -21.73 -10.20 8.97
CA SER A 9 -21.12 -9.94 10.28
C SER A 9 -19.62 -9.61 10.22
N ARG A 10 -18.87 -10.17 9.24
CA ARG A 10 -17.46 -9.83 9.03
C ARG A 10 -17.25 -8.44 8.42
N LEU A 11 -18.23 -7.92 7.70
CA LEU A 11 -18.17 -6.64 6.99
C LEU A 11 -18.64 -5.46 7.84
N GLU A 12 -19.56 -5.68 8.78
CA GLU A 12 -20.11 -4.63 9.65
C GLU A 12 -19.07 -3.75 10.36
N PRO A 13 -17.94 -4.28 10.88
CA PRO A 13 -16.90 -3.45 11.48
C PRO A 13 -16.33 -2.36 10.55
N TYR A 14 -16.41 -2.56 9.24
CA TYR A 14 -15.95 -1.56 8.28
C TYR A 14 -16.95 -0.42 8.07
N LEU A 15 -18.21 -0.61 8.44
CA LEU A 15 -19.22 0.45 8.43
C LEU A 15 -19.01 1.50 9.53
N THR A 16 -18.36 1.13 10.63
CA THR A 16 -18.17 1.99 11.80
C THR A 16 -16.79 2.65 11.87
N ARG A 17 -15.88 2.35 10.96
CA ARG A 17 -14.55 2.98 10.93
C ARG A 17 -14.66 4.49 10.73
N THR A 18 -13.96 5.26 11.58
CA THR A 18 -14.00 6.73 11.59
C THR A 18 -13.39 7.34 10.34
N GLN A 19 -12.40 6.69 9.75
CA GLN A 19 -11.79 7.13 8.48
C GLN A 19 -12.17 6.17 7.36
N PRO A 20 -12.81 6.66 6.29
CA PRO A 20 -13.11 5.83 5.14
C PRO A 20 -11.79 5.44 4.45
N ALA A 21 -11.64 4.16 4.18
CA ALA A 21 -10.58 3.64 3.32
C ALA A 21 -11.21 3.21 1.98
N PRO A 22 -11.52 4.16 1.06
CA PRO A 22 -12.34 3.88 -0.13
C PRO A 22 -11.77 2.76 -0.99
N THR A 23 -10.45 2.63 -1.07
CA THR A 23 -9.80 1.54 -1.81
C THR A 23 -10.08 0.19 -1.17
N LEU A 24 -9.97 0.09 0.16
CA LEU A 24 -10.30 -1.13 0.92
C LEU A 24 -11.76 -1.51 0.74
N LEU A 25 -12.67 -0.54 0.87
CA LEU A 25 -14.11 -0.79 0.77
C LEU A 25 -14.49 -1.28 -0.63
N LYS A 26 -13.89 -0.73 -1.69
CA LYS A 26 -14.06 -1.23 -3.06
C LYS A 26 -13.57 -2.68 -3.20
N MET A 27 -12.41 -2.99 -2.65
CA MET A 27 -11.87 -4.36 -2.67
C MET A 27 -12.77 -5.33 -1.91
N LEU A 28 -13.24 -4.96 -0.71
CA LEU A 28 -14.17 -5.78 0.06
C LEU A 28 -15.46 -6.06 -0.71
N VAL A 29 -16.09 -5.03 -1.26
CA VAL A 29 -17.30 -5.20 -2.09
C VAL A 29 -17.02 -6.12 -3.28
N GLY A 30 -15.90 -5.93 -3.97
CA GLY A 30 -15.53 -6.74 -5.13
C GLY A 30 -15.32 -8.21 -4.80
N VAL A 31 -14.54 -8.51 -3.77
CA VAL A 31 -14.27 -9.89 -3.32
C VAL A 31 -15.54 -10.60 -2.87
N GLN A 32 -16.44 -9.88 -2.16
CA GLN A 32 -17.71 -10.49 -1.74
C GLN A 32 -18.61 -10.78 -2.94
N LEU A 33 -18.70 -9.88 -3.91
CA LEU A 33 -19.46 -10.12 -5.15
C LEU A 33 -18.89 -11.31 -5.94
N ALA A 34 -17.56 -11.44 -6.02
CA ALA A 34 -16.93 -12.58 -6.66
C ALA A 34 -17.27 -13.89 -5.95
N GLY A 35 -17.17 -13.92 -4.62
CA GLY A 35 -17.54 -15.10 -3.82
C GLY A 35 -19.02 -15.47 -3.98
N MET A 36 -19.95 -14.49 -4.00
CA MET A 36 -21.38 -14.75 -4.26
C MET A 36 -21.61 -15.32 -5.66
N ARG A 37 -20.91 -14.83 -6.67
CA ARG A 37 -20.97 -15.37 -8.04
C ARG A 37 -20.54 -16.82 -8.07
N GLU A 38 -19.46 -17.17 -7.38
CA GLU A 38 -18.93 -18.53 -7.30
C GLU A 38 -19.90 -19.48 -6.59
N ASP A 39 -20.48 -19.03 -5.48
CA ASP A 39 -21.50 -19.78 -4.76
C ASP A 39 -22.78 -19.99 -5.60
N ALA A 40 -23.13 -19.04 -6.46
CA ALA A 40 -24.20 -19.17 -7.44
C ALA A 40 -23.82 -20.11 -8.63
N GLY A 41 -22.60 -20.66 -8.67
CA GLY A 41 -22.12 -21.55 -9.71
C GLY A 41 -21.91 -20.86 -11.07
N LEU A 42 -21.75 -19.53 -11.10
CA LEU A 42 -21.62 -18.75 -12.34
C LEU A 42 -20.17 -18.45 -12.65
N SER A 43 -19.75 -18.65 -13.90
CA SER A 43 -18.51 -18.07 -14.39
C SER A 43 -18.65 -16.55 -14.56
N GLN A 44 -17.51 -15.83 -14.55
CA GLN A 44 -17.50 -14.38 -14.78
C GLN A 44 -18.14 -14.00 -16.13
N GLU A 45 -17.91 -14.81 -17.17
CA GLU A 45 -18.53 -14.59 -18.49
C GLU A 45 -20.05 -14.79 -18.48
N GLN A 46 -20.54 -15.82 -17.76
CA GLN A 46 -21.98 -16.07 -17.63
C GLN A 46 -22.67 -14.93 -16.89
N ALA A 47 -22.11 -14.46 -15.78
CA ALA A 47 -22.68 -13.35 -15.02
C ALA A 47 -22.64 -12.03 -15.81
N ALA A 48 -21.54 -11.73 -16.50
CA ALA A 48 -21.44 -10.56 -17.36
C ALA A 48 -22.49 -10.59 -18.48
N ARG A 49 -22.65 -11.73 -19.14
CA ARG A 49 -23.65 -11.92 -20.22
C ARG A 49 -25.08 -11.74 -19.72
N ALA A 50 -25.40 -12.30 -18.54
CA ALA A 50 -26.74 -12.20 -17.96
C ALA A 50 -27.17 -10.76 -17.68
N LEU A 51 -26.20 -9.88 -17.36
CA LEU A 51 -26.46 -8.46 -17.04
C LEU A 51 -26.15 -7.50 -18.18
N GLY A 52 -25.71 -7.99 -19.34
CA GLY A 52 -25.29 -7.13 -20.45
C GLY A 52 -24.01 -6.33 -20.12
N PHE A 53 -23.19 -6.80 -19.19
CA PHE A 53 -21.90 -6.18 -18.88
C PHE A 53 -20.81 -6.69 -19.82
N SER A 54 -19.81 -5.84 -20.09
CA SER A 54 -18.58 -6.36 -20.68
C SER A 54 -17.81 -7.20 -19.66
N PRO A 55 -17.10 -8.26 -20.07
CA PRO A 55 -16.25 -9.04 -19.17
C PRO A 55 -15.26 -8.16 -18.37
N ALA A 56 -14.67 -7.16 -19.03
CA ALA A 56 -13.77 -6.21 -18.40
C ALA A 56 -14.45 -5.33 -17.34
N LYS A 57 -15.76 -5.02 -17.47
CA LYS A 57 -16.51 -4.29 -16.46
C LYS A 57 -16.69 -5.14 -15.20
N LEU A 58 -17.15 -6.37 -15.35
CA LEU A 58 -17.36 -7.28 -14.21
C LEU A 58 -16.04 -7.61 -13.51
N SER A 59 -14.99 -7.92 -14.27
CA SER A 59 -13.65 -8.18 -13.72
C SER A 59 -13.13 -6.99 -12.89
N ARG A 60 -13.32 -5.75 -13.35
CA ARG A 60 -12.94 -4.56 -12.58
C ARG A 60 -13.76 -4.39 -11.30
N ILE A 61 -15.06 -4.70 -11.33
CA ILE A 61 -15.93 -4.64 -10.16
C ILE A 61 -15.48 -5.65 -9.12
N GLU A 62 -15.30 -6.91 -9.49
CA GLU A 62 -14.89 -7.99 -8.59
C GLU A 62 -13.47 -7.79 -8.05
N ALA A 63 -12.56 -7.23 -8.84
CA ALA A 63 -11.22 -6.89 -8.38
C ALA A 63 -11.15 -5.60 -7.54
N GLY A 64 -12.24 -4.87 -7.33
CA GLY A 64 -12.25 -3.58 -6.64
C GLY A 64 -11.36 -2.52 -7.33
N LYS A 65 -11.12 -2.66 -8.64
CA LYS A 65 -10.21 -1.81 -9.43
C LYS A 65 -10.93 -0.58 -9.98
N GLY A 66 -10.13 0.46 -10.24
CA GLY A 66 -10.61 1.72 -10.77
C GLY A 66 -10.70 2.83 -9.72
N ARG A 67 -10.60 4.08 -10.20
CA ARG A 67 -10.62 5.27 -9.33
C ARG A 67 -12.00 5.49 -8.70
N ARG A 68 -13.07 5.16 -9.42
CA ARG A 68 -14.44 5.27 -8.93
C ARG A 68 -15.00 3.88 -8.58
N PRO A 69 -15.83 3.78 -7.55
CA PRO A 69 -16.55 2.54 -7.27
C PRO A 69 -17.53 2.21 -8.41
N PRO A 70 -18.02 0.96 -8.52
CA PRO A 70 -19.15 0.62 -9.36
C PRO A 70 -20.39 1.43 -8.95
N THR A 71 -21.36 1.56 -9.84
CA THR A 71 -22.63 2.23 -9.50
C THR A 71 -23.48 1.35 -8.59
N GLU A 72 -24.37 1.96 -7.80
CA GLU A 72 -25.30 1.20 -6.97
C GLU A 72 -26.18 0.29 -7.83
N ASP A 73 -26.62 0.75 -9.00
CA ASP A 73 -27.42 -0.06 -9.94
C ASP A 73 -26.67 -1.31 -10.41
N ASP A 74 -25.36 -1.17 -10.71
CA ASP A 74 -24.51 -2.31 -11.09
C ASP A 74 -24.45 -3.34 -9.95
N VAL A 75 -24.22 -2.89 -8.72
CA VAL A 75 -24.13 -3.77 -7.56
C VAL A 75 -25.48 -4.40 -7.23
N HIS A 76 -26.58 -3.64 -7.28
CA HIS A 76 -27.92 -4.20 -7.11
C HIS A 76 -28.28 -5.26 -8.17
N ALA A 77 -27.85 -5.05 -9.43
CA ALA A 77 -28.05 -6.02 -10.49
C ALA A 77 -27.30 -7.34 -10.21
N LEU A 78 -26.03 -7.24 -9.75
CA LEU A 78 -25.23 -8.39 -9.36
C LEU A 78 -25.82 -9.12 -8.16
N LEU A 79 -26.21 -8.40 -7.10
CA LEU A 79 -26.81 -8.97 -5.89
C LEU A 79 -28.09 -9.73 -6.18
N ARG A 80 -28.95 -9.19 -7.07
CA ARG A 80 -30.15 -9.90 -7.52
C ARG A 80 -29.82 -11.17 -8.32
N LEU A 81 -28.85 -11.10 -9.23
CA LEU A 81 -28.42 -12.26 -10.03
C LEU A 81 -27.87 -13.37 -9.15
N TYR A 82 -27.12 -13.01 -8.09
CA TYR A 82 -26.51 -13.96 -7.16
C TYR A 82 -27.45 -14.38 -6.02
N GLN A 83 -28.70 -13.88 -6.00
CA GLN A 83 -29.71 -14.19 -4.99
C GLN A 83 -29.22 -13.88 -3.55
N ALA A 84 -28.53 -12.75 -3.39
CA ALA A 84 -28.04 -12.30 -2.08
C ALA A 84 -29.18 -12.10 -1.09
N GLU A 85 -28.97 -12.48 0.17
CA GLU A 85 -29.90 -12.18 1.26
C GLU A 85 -30.00 -10.67 1.53
N ASP A 86 -31.18 -10.17 1.91
CA ASP A 86 -31.47 -8.74 2.09
C ASP A 86 -30.47 -8.05 3.03
N HIS A 87 -30.11 -8.70 4.13
CA HIS A 87 -29.15 -8.15 5.10
C HIS A 87 -27.74 -7.99 4.48
N GLU A 88 -27.26 -9.03 3.82
CA GLU A 88 -25.95 -9.03 3.15
C GLU A 88 -25.89 -7.97 2.02
N ALA A 89 -26.96 -7.90 1.23
CA ALA A 89 -27.12 -6.87 0.19
C ALA A 89 -27.07 -5.45 0.77
N SER A 90 -27.79 -5.23 1.89
CA SER A 90 -27.81 -3.93 2.58
C SER A 90 -26.41 -3.52 3.07
N VAL A 91 -25.67 -4.44 3.69
CA VAL A 91 -24.29 -4.17 4.18
C VAL A 91 -23.38 -3.81 3.01
N LEU A 92 -23.43 -4.57 1.90
CA LEU A 92 -22.58 -4.30 0.72
C LEU A 92 -22.88 -2.95 0.05
N VAL A 93 -24.15 -2.58 -0.04
CA VAL A 93 -24.54 -1.26 -0.61
C VAL A 93 -24.08 -0.13 0.32
N GLN A 94 -24.15 -0.29 1.63
CA GLN A 94 -23.61 0.70 2.56
C GLN A 94 -22.09 0.85 2.44
N LEU A 95 -21.36 -0.26 2.31
CA LEU A 95 -19.91 -0.23 2.06
C LEU A 95 -19.59 0.46 0.73
N LEU A 96 -20.37 0.19 -0.31
CA LEU A 96 -20.21 0.82 -1.62
C LEU A 96 -20.40 2.35 -1.54
N ARG A 97 -21.42 2.83 -0.83
CA ARG A 97 -21.65 4.26 -0.61
C ARG A 97 -20.46 4.92 0.07
N ARG A 98 -19.96 4.30 1.13
CA ARG A 98 -18.74 4.77 1.81
C ARG A 98 -17.49 4.70 0.92
N ALA A 99 -17.40 3.71 0.03
CA ALA A 99 -16.32 3.63 -0.96
C ALA A 99 -16.38 4.78 -1.99
N GLY A 100 -17.52 5.44 -2.13
CA GLY A 100 -17.71 6.66 -2.94
C GLY A 100 -17.19 7.92 -2.29
N GLU A 101 -16.94 7.93 -0.98
CA GLU A 101 -16.35 9.07 -0.28
C GLU A 101 -14.88 9.23 -0.70
N PRO A 102 -14.46 10.43 -1.15
CA PRO A 102 -13.10 10.59 -1.66
C PRO A 102 -12.08 10.51 -0.54
N GLY A 103 -11.04 9.72 -0.73
CA GLY A 103 -9.86 9.75 0.10
C GLY A 103 -9.13 11.11 -0.02
N TRP A 104 -8.41 11.52 1.03
CA TRP A 104 -7.72 12.81 1.07
C TRP A 104 -6.76 13.02 -0.11
N TRP A 105 -6.21 11.96 -0.68
CA TRP A 105 -5.27 11.99 -1.80
C TRP A 105 -5.95 12.21 -3.16
N GLN A 106 -7.24 11.91 -3.30
CA GLN A 106 -7.97 12.00 -4.57
C GLN A 106 -8.26 13.44 -5.01
N ARG A 107 -8.01 14.43 -4.14
CA ARG A 107 -8.10 15.86 -4.47
C ARG A 107 -6.92 16.38 -5.30
N TYR A 108 -5.81 15.63 -5.35
CA TYR A 108 -4.64 16.02 -6.13
C TYR A 108 -4.86 15.70 -7.61
N ASP A 109 -4.30 16.57 -8.47
CA ASP A 109 -4.42 16.39 -9.92
C ASP A 109 -3.65 15.17 -10.43
N LYS A 110 -4.02 14.67 -11.63
CA LYS A 110 -3.44 13.45 -12.22
C LYS A 110 -1.94 13.55 -12.54
N ARG A 111 -1.38 14.76 -12.64
CA ARG A 111 0.06 14.94 -12.88
C ARG A 111 0.86 14.66 -11.61
N LEU A 112 0.33 15.07 -10.46
CA LEU A 112 0.92 14.82 -9.16
C LEU A 112 0.61 13.40 -8.68
N MET A 113 -0.58 12.90 -9.02
CA MET A 113 -1.14 11.63 -8.57
C MET A 113 -1.54 10.78 -9.78
N PRO A 114 -0.58 10.16 -10.50
CA PRO A 114 -0.93 9.19 -11.54
C PRO A 114 -1.71 8.02 -10.94
N GLU A 115 -2.48 7.31 -11.77
CA GLU A 115 -3.43 6.28 -11.33
C GLU A 115 -2.78 5.19 -10.47
N TRP A 116 -1.57 4.75 -10.83
CA TRP A 116 -0.84 3.75 -10.07
C TRP A 116 -0.42 4.26 -8.68
N PHE A 117 -0.08 5.55 -8.55
CA PHE A 117 0.28 6.13 -7.26
C PHE A 117 -0.95 6.43 -6.39
N ASP A 118 -2.07 6.87 -6.99
CA ASP A 118 -3.40 6.97 -6.34
C ASP A 118 -3.80 5.62 -5.72
N ARG A 119 -3.61 4.54 -6.49
CA ARG A 119 -3.87 3.18 -6.01
C ARG A 119 -2.96 2.77 -4.86
N LEU A 120 -1.64 3.01 -4.97
CA LEU A 120 -0.69 2.71 -3.89
C LEU A 120 -1.05 3.41 -2.59
N VAL A 121 -1.32 4.73 -2.65
CA VAL A 121 -1.70 5.50 -1.46
C VAL A 121 -2.97 4.93 -0.84
N GLY A 122 -3.99 4.64 -1.65
CA GLY A 122 -5.23 4.04 -1.16
C GLY A 122 -5.06 2.65 -0.55
N LEU A 123 -4.14 1.84 -1.08
CA LEU A 123 -3.81 0.53 -0.51
C LEU A 123 -3.02 0.66 0.81
N GLN A 124 -2.09 1.61 0.90
CA GLN A 124 -1.35 1.87 2.14
C GLN A 124 -2.27 2.37 3.26
N GLU A 125 -3.23 3.24 2.94
CA GLU A 125 -4.27 3.69 3.88
C GLU A 125 -5.14 2.54 4.44
N ALA A 126 -5.26 1.47 3.66
CA ALA A 126 -6.06 0.30 3.98
C ALA A 126 -5.27 -0.81 4.69
N ALA A 127 -3.95 -0.83 4.54
CA ALA A 127 -3.09 -1.89 5.03
C ALA A 127 -3.04 -1.93 6.56
N THR A 128 -2.95 -3.14 7.11
CA THR A 128 -2.65 -3.39 8.53
C THR A 128 -1.16 -3.68 8.76
N ALA A 129 -0.47 -4.15 7.70
CA ALA A 129 0.97 -4.29 7.70
C ALA A 129 1.54 -3.93 6.32
N ILE A 130 2.68 -3.26 6.33
CA ILE A 130 3.46 -2.87 5.16
C ILE A 130 4.86 -3.40 5.36
N ARG A 131 5.35 -4.19 4.40
CA ARG A 131 6.75 -4.60 4.36
C ARG A 131 7.36 -3.99 3.10
N THR A 132 8.52 -3.38 3.21
CA THR A 132 9.20 -2.79 2.05
C THR A 132 10.68 -3.12 2.07
N PHE A 133 11.21 -3.39 0.88
CA PHE A 133 12.64 -3.48 0.62
C PHE A 133 13.05 -2.37 -0.35
N GLU A 134 14.09 -1.63 0.01
CA GLU A 134 14.58 -0.49 -0.76
C GLU A 134 16.11 -0.55 -0.95
N ILE A 135 16.54 -0.33 -2.19
CA ILE A 135 17.95 -0.43 -2.61
C ILE A 135 18.57 0.91 -3.04
N GLN A 136 17.75 1.92 -3.26
CA GLN A 136 18.22 3.19 -3.82
C GLN A 136 17.89 4.40 -2.94
N TYR A 137 16.74 4.40 -2.31
CA TYR A 137 16.24 5.50 -1.49
C TYR A 137 15.72 5.00 -0.15
N VAL A 138 15.65 5.87 0.83
CA VAL A 138 14.89 5.62 2.06
C VAL A 138 13.42 5.37 1.69
N PRO A 139 12.74 4.37 2.29
CA PRO A 139 11.32 4.12 2.07
C PRO A 139 10.47 5.38 2.17
N GLY A 140 9.57 5.60 1.23
CA GLY A 140 8.82 6.85 1.11
C GLY A 140 8.02 7.26 2.35
N LEU A 141 7.58 6.31 3.19
CA LEU A 141 6.91 6.58 4.46
C LEU A 141 7.86 7.03 5.59
N LEU A 142 9.17 6.88 5.40
CA LEU A 142 10.21 7.23 6.36
C LEU A 142 11.06 8.43 5.92
N GLN A 143 10.71 9.11 4.82
CA GLN A 143 11.47 10.24 4.32
C GLN A 143 11.18 11.52 5.10
N THR A 144 12.21 12.36 5.30
CA THR A 144 12.06 13.76 5.75
C THR A 144 11.64 14.68 4.59
N PRO A 145 11.13 15.91 4.87
CA PRO A 145 10.81 16.86 3.81
C PRO A 145 12.00 17.19 2.92
N ALA A 146 13.18 17.44 3.51
CA ALA A 146 14.40 17.79 2.78
C ALA A 146 14.90 16.64 1.89
N TYR A 147 14.90 15.40 2.41
CA TYR A 147 15.26 14.22 1.63
C TYR A 147 14.24 13.96 0.50
N THR A 148 12.95 14.09 0.79
CA THR A 148 11.89 13.97 -0.22
C THR A 148 12.07 14.98 -1.35
N ARG A 149 12.41 16.23 -1.05
CA ARG A 149 12.69 17.26 -2.04
C ARG A 149 13.83 16.83 -2.96
N ALA A 150 14.96 16.40 -2.38
CA ALA A 150 16.10 15.93 -3.15
C ALA A 150 15.77 14.71 -4.07
N VAL A 151 14.93 13.79 -3.61
CA VAL A 151 14.42 12.67 -4.43
C VAL A 151 13.59 13.19 -5.60
N VAL A 152 12.66 14.12 -5.34
CA VAL A 152 11.75 14.68 -6.36
C VAL A 152 12.54 15.45 -7.41
N GLU A 153 13.43 16.34 -7.00
CA GLU A 153 14.28 17.16 -7.90
C GLU A 153 15.15 16.28 -8.80
N ARG A 154 15.73 15.21 -8.22
CA ARG A 154 16.53 14.25 -8.99
C ARG A 154 15.70 13.48 -10.02
N GLY A 155 14.48 13.06 -9.63
CA GLY A 155 13.58 12.29 -10.50
C GLY A 155 12.89 13.14 -11.58
N LEU A 156 12.76 14.45 -11.34
CA LEU A 156 12.05 15.39 -12.20
C LEU A 156 12.86 16.69 -12.37
N PRO A 157 13.98 16.64 -13.09
CA PRO A 157 14.90 17.79 -13.17
C PRO A 157 14.31 19.03 -13.88
N THR A 158 13.18 18.87 -14.58
CA THR A 158 12.47 19.94 -15.27
C THR A 158 11.24 20.45 -14.53
N ALA A 159 10.95 19.90 -13.33
CA ALA A 159 9.80 20.33 -12.53
C ALA A 159 10.02 21.76 -11.99
N SER A 160 8.95 22.56 -11.96
CA SER A 160 9.01 23.86 -11.29
C SER A 160 9.12 23.69 -9.76
N ALA A 161 9.67 24.70 -9.07
CA ALA A 161 9.73 24.71 -7.62
C ALA A 161 8.35 24.46 -6.97
N ALA A 162 7.29 25.08 -7.52
CA ALA A 162 5.93 24.88 -7.04
C ALA A 162 5.43 23.43 -7.23
N GLU A 163 5.85 22.74 -8.29
CA GLU A 163 5.52 21.34 -8.49
C GLU A 163 6.29 20.45 -7.50
N VAL A 164 7.57 20.74 -7.28
CA VAL A 164 8.39 20.03 -6.27
C VAL A 164 7.73 20.13 -4.89
N GLU A 165 7.37 21.35 -4.44
CA GLU A 165 6.74 21.55 -3.13
C GLU A 165 5.42 20.79 -2.98
N ARG A 166 4.54 20.79 -4.00
CA ARG A 166 3.30 20.02 -3.95
C ARG A 166 3.54 18.53 -3.84
N ARG A 167 4.59 17.98 -4.47
CA ARG A 167 4.97 16.57 -4.33
C ARG A 167 5.55 16.26 -2.96
N VAL A 168 6.32 17.18 -2.38
CA VAL A 168 6.81 17.08 -1.01
C VAL A 168 5.63 17.05 -0.03
N GLU A 169 4.71 18.02 -0.14
CA GLU A 169 3.50 18.08 0.69
C GLU A 169 2.69 16.78 0.62
N LEU A 170 2.44 16.27 -0.58
CA LEU A 170 1.73 15.02 -0.79
C LEU A 170 2.41 13.84 -0.08
N ARG A 171 3.74 13.72 -0.19
CA ARG A 171 4.51 12.64 0.46
C ARG A 171 4.52 12.80 1.97
N MET A 172 4.63 14.03 2.49
CA MET A 172 4.58 14.27 3.94
C MET A 172 3.21 13.93 4.50
N ARG A 173 2.13 14.30 3.82
CA ARG A 173 0.79 13.89 4.23
C ARG A 173 0.59 12.37 4.21
N ARG A 174 1.15 11.67 3.22
CA ARG A 174 1.14 10.20 3.20
C ARG A 174 1.87 9.60 4.39
N ARG A 175 2.96 10.22 4.85
CA ARG A 175 3.73 9.79 6.03
C ARG A 175 2.92 9.87 7.33
N GLU A 176 1.91 10.77 7.42
CA GLU A 176 1.04 10.88 8.59
C GLU A 176 0.32 9.57 8.92
N LEU A 177 0.22 8.64 7.97
CA LEU A 177 -0.28 7.28 8.18
C LEU A 177 0.41 6.59 9.38
N LEU A 178 1.72 6.78 9.54
CA LEU A 178 2.49 6.17 10.64
C LEU A 178 2.34 6.89 12.00
N SER A 179 1.61 7.99 12.05
CA SER A 179 1.36 8.75 13.29
C SER A 179 -0.04 8.56 13.84
N ARG A 180 -0.86 7.74 13.22
CA ARG A 180 -2.25 7.49 13.62
C ARG A 180 -2.33 6.44 14.73
N PRO A 181 -3.41 6.44 15.52
CA PRO A 181 -3.65 5.38 16.52
C PRO A 181 -3.78 3.98 15.93
N ASP A 182 -4.31 3.89 14.69
CA ASP A 182 -4.50 2.68 13.90
C ASP A 182 -3.42 2.51 12.82
N ALA A 183 -2.23 3.08 13.03
CA ALA A 183 -1.12 2.99 12.09
C ALA A 183 -0.80 1.53 11.73
N PRO A 184 -0.53 1.23 10.45
CA PRO A 184 -0.08 -0.10 10.06
C PRO A 184 1.27 -0.44 10.69
N ARG A 185 1.53 -1.71 10.89
CA ARG A 185 2.90 -2.17 11.19
C ARG A 185 3.76 -2.00 9.95
N LEU A 186 4.82 -1.21 10.07
CA LEU A 186 5.80 -1.03 9.00
C LEU A 186 7.05 -1.85 9.28
N TRP A 187 7.43 -2.70 8.34
CA TRP A 187 8.72 -3.39 8.33
C TRP A 187 9.51 -2.94 7.10
N ALA A 188 10.51 -2.10 7.33
CA ALA A 188 11.37 -1.54 6.31
C ALA A 188 12.75 -2.22 6.35
N VAL A 189 13.08 -2.95 5.30
CA VAL A 189 14.42 -3.46 5.06
C VAL A 189 15.08 -2.56 4.02
N VAL A 190 16.26 -2.06 4.32
CA VAL A 190 17.01 -1.18 3.43
C VAL A 190 18.40 -1.75 3.16
N ASP A 191 18.85 -1.69 1.93
CA ASP A 191 20.25 -1.96 1.59
C ASP A 191 21.16 -0.89 2.20
N GLU A 192 22.32 -1.26 2.74
CA GLU A 192 23.24 -0.31 3.39
C GLU A 192 23.65 0.82 2.45
N SER A 193 23.72 0.60 1.14
CA SER A 193 24.03 1.64 0.15
C SER A 193 23.11 2.85 0.22
N VAL A 194 21.86 2.66 0.68
CA VAL A 194 20.89 3.74 0.90
C VAL A 194 21.39 4.74 1.94
N LEU A 195 22.08 4.26 2.98
CA LEU A 195 22.63 5.08 4.08
C LEU A 195 23.92 5.82 3.65
N LEU A 196 24.62 5.26 2.66
CA LEU A 196 25.91 5.74 2.20
C LEU A 196 25.80 6.71 1.03
N ARG A 197 24.73 6.62 0.25
CA ARG A 197 24.47 7.45 -0.92
C ARG A 197 24.02 8.85 -0.49
N VAL A 198 24.89 9.83 -0.69
CA VAL A 198 24.59 11.21 -0.36
C VAL A 198 23.57 11.79 -1.34
N LEU A 199 22.37 12.08 -0.84
CA LEU A 199 21.29 12.69 -1.59
C LEU A 199 20.90 14.01 -0.92
N GLY A 200 20.84 15.09 -1.68
CA GLY A 200 20.50 16.44 -1.15
C GLY A 200 21.60 17.11 -0.31
N GLY A 201 22.77 16.44 -0.15
CA GLY A 201 23.86 16.94 0.66
C GLY A 201 23.96 16.27 2.04
N ARG A 202 25.06 16.56 2.76
CA ARG A 202 25.37 15.86 4.02
C ARG A 202 24.41 16.21 5.15
N GLU A 203 23.92 17.43 5.19
CA GLU A 203 22.91 17.87 6.20
C GLU A 203 21.57 17.19 6.01
N VAL A 204 21.10 17.07 4.74
CA VAL A 204 19.88 16.35 4.41
C VAL A 204 19.98 14.89 4.82
N MET A 205 21.14 14.26 4.56
CA MET A 205 21.38 12.88 4.99
C MET A 205 21.43 12.73 6.49
N ARG A 206 22.02 13.71 7.21
CA ARG A 206 22.04 13.72 8.67
C ARG A 206 20.63 13.75 9.24
N GLU A 207 19.81 14.74 8.82
CA GLU A 207 18.42 14.86 9.23
C GLU A 207 17.63 13.56 8.93
N GLN A 208 17.86 12.98 7.76
CA GLN A 208 17.19 11.76 7.34
C GLN A 208 17.59 10.56 8.23
N LEU A 209 18.85 10.39 8.57
CA LEU A 209 19.29 9.31 9.43
C LEU A 209 18.86 9.52 10.89
N GLU A 210 18.88 10.75 11.40
CA GLU A 210 18.31 11.08 12.72
C GLU A 210 16.83 10.68 12.77
N HIS A 211 16.08 10.99 11.72
CA HIS A 211 14.67 10.59 11.62
C HIS A 211 14.49 9.06 11.55
N LEU A 212 15.34 8.34 10.82
CA LEU A 212 15.29 6.87 10.81
C LEU A 212 15.55 6.28 12.20
N VAL A 213 16.52 6.83 12.95
CA VAL A 213 16.81 6.44 14.34
C VAL A 213 15.60 6.69 15.25
N GLU A 214 14.90 7.82 15.08
CA GLU A 214 13.65 8.10 15.80
C GLU A 214 12.55 7.11 15.46
N MET A 215 12.30 6.92 14.17
CA MET A 215 11.23 6.04 13.69
C MET A 215 11.44 4.58 14.08
N ALA A 216 12.67 4.10 14.08
CA ALA A 216 13.03 2.73 14.52
C ALA A 216 12.75 2.48 16.02
N GLN A 217 12.47 3.50 16.82
CA GLN A 217 12.08 3.36 18.23
C GLN A 217 10.56 3.25 18.43
N ARG A 218 9.75 3.45 17.37
CA ARG A 218 8.29 3.34 17.46
C ARG A 218 7.87 1.86 17.46
N PRO A 219 6.93 1.44 18.30
CA PRO A 219 6.59 0.02 18.49
C PRO A 219 6.02 -0.67 17.23
N HIS A 220 5.47 0.10 16.29
CA HIS A 220 4.89 -0.41 15.05
C HIS A 220 5.82 -0.22 13.82
N VAL A 221 7.06 0.25 14.02
CA VAL A 221 8.04 0.45 12.96
C VAL A 221 9.28 -0.39 13.24
N THR A 222 9.59 -1.29 12.31
CA THR A 222 10.84 -2.05 12.32
C THR A 222 11.71 -1.58 11.15
N VAL A 223 12.95 -1.23 11.42
CA VAL A 223 13.93 -0.91 10.38
C VAL A 223 15.08 -1.90 10.50
N GLN A 224 15.39 -2.58 9.41
CA GLN A 224 16.55 -3.47 9.29
C GLN A 224 17.42 -3.05 8.12
N VAL A 225 18.71 -3.28 8.22
CA VAL A 225 19.69 -2.96 7.19
C VAL A 225 20.35 -4.23 6.71
N VAL A 226 20.41 -4.41 5.39
CA VAL A 226 21.22 -5.46 4.77
C VAL A 226 22.62 -4.90 4.54
N PRO A 227 23.65 -5.39 5.24
CA PRO A 227 25.03 -4.92 5.10
C PRO A 227 25.59 -5.24 3.70
N LEU A 228 26.50 -4.40 3.22
CA LEU A 228 27.16 -4.60 1.92
C LEU A 228 28.10 -5.81 1.86
N ASP A 229 28.59 -6.26 2.99
CA ASP A 229 29.53 -7.38 3.11
C ASP A 229 28.84 -8.74 3.31
N VAL A 230 27.52 -8.76 3.41
CA VAL A 230 26.74 -10.01 3.45
C VAL A 230 26.52 -10.52 2.04
N THR A 231 26.91 -11.77 1.81
CA THR A 231 26.58 -12.47 0.56
C THR A 231 25.10 -12.81 0.60
N ASN A 232 24.30 -11.91 0.09
CA ASN A 232 22.85 -12.04 0.11
C ASN A 232 22.32 -12.46 -1.27
N ALA A 233 21.87 -13.69 -1.37
CA ALA A 233 21.23 -14.22 -2.56
C ALA A 233 19.72 -13.94 -2.59
N SER A 234 19.12 -13.52 -1.48
CA SER A 234 17.66 -13.35 -1.35
C SER A 234 17.17 -11.93 -1.66
N ALA A 235 18.07 -10.93 -1.76
CA ALA A 235 17.67 -9.56 -2.03
C ALA A 235 17.07 -9.42 -3.44
N PRO A 236 15.84 -8.92 -3.60
CA PRO A 236 15.28 -8.62 -4.90
C PRO A 236 16.11 -7.58 -5.65
N ALA A 237 16.21 -7.71 -6.98
CA ALA A 237 16.92 -6.74 -7.82
C ALA A 237 16.21 -5.37 -7.94
N ILE A 238 14.98 -5.26 -7.45
CA ILE A 238 14.15 -4.06 -7.50
C ILE A 238 13.48 -3.81 -6.15
N PRO A 239 13.10 -2.57 -5.84
CA PRO A 239 12.29 -2.27 -4.66
C PRO A 239 10.97 -3.03 -4.65
N VAL A 240 10.57 -3.50 -3.48
CA VAL A 240 9.35 -4.27 -3.29
C VAL A 240 8.56 -3.67 -2.12
N THR A 241 7.25 -3.48 -2.30
CA THR A 241 6.34 -3.18 -1.19
C THR A 241 5.25 -4.24 -1.12
N TYR A 242 5.19 -4.95 -0.01
CA TYR A 242 4.19 -5.97 0.29
C TYR A 242 3.16 -5.39 1.26
N LEU A 243 1.89 -5.47 0.88
CA LEU A 243 0.77 -4.89 1.61
C LEU A 243 -0.16 -5.99 2.09
N ARG A 244 -0.38 -6.06 3.40
CA ARG A 244 -1.34 -6.97 4.02
C ARG A 244 -2.53 -6.20 4.58
N PHE A 245 -3.70 -6.77 4.41
CA PHE A 245 -4.95 -6.18 4.86
C PHE A 245 -5.53 -6.98 6.03
N GLY A 246 -6.13 -6.30 7.00
CA GLY A 246 -6.86 -6.94 8.09
C GLY A 246 -8.30 -7.19 7.67
N GLY A 247 -8.79 -8.41 7.91
CA GLY A 247 -10.15 -8.80 7.61
C GLY A 247 -10.26 -9.84 6.50
N ALA A 248 -11.42 -10.48 6.47
CA ALA A 248 -11.66 -11.69 5.72
C ALA A 248 -11.42 -11.52 4.22
N ASP A 249 -10.60 -12.41 3.70
CA ASP A 249 -10.54 -12.80 2.29
C ASP A 249 -9.92 -11.78 1.32
N LEU A 250 -9.34 -10.68 1.82
CA LEU A 250 -8.58 -9.78 0.95
C LEU A 250 -7.22 -10.38 0.62
N PRO A 251 -6.84 -10.46 -0.66
CA PRO A 251 -5.52 -10.91 -1.04
C PRO A 251 -4.45 -9.91 -0.56
N ASP A 252 -3.31 -10.41 -0.15
CA ASP A 252 -2.13 -9.58 0.00
C ASP A 252 -1.74 -9.02 -1.38
N ILE A 253 -1.11 -7.84 -1.42
CA ILE A 253 -0.73 -7.19 -2.69
C ILE A 253 0.75 -6.86 -2.65
N VAL A 254 1.45 -7.23 -3.73
CA VAL A 254 2.82 -6.79 -3.98
C VAL A 254 2.81 -5.64 -4.98
N TYR A 255 3.47 -4.56 -4.60
CA TYR A 255 3.69 -3.39 -5.44
C TYR A 255 5.15 -3.32 -5.88
N LEU A 256 5.36 -3.23 -7.19
CA LEU A 256 6.65 -3.09 -7.84
C LEU A 256 6.64 -1.81 -8.68
N GLU A 257 7.49 -0.84 -8.31
CA GLU A 257 7.54 0.45 -8.96
C GLU A 257 8.52 0.44 -10.15
N HIS A 258 8.10 1.03 -11.24
CA HIS A 258 8.90 1.34 -12.40
C HIS A 258 8.98 2.86 -12.61
N ILE A 259 9.78 3.31 -13.57
CA ILE A 259 10.00 4.76 -13.82
C ILE A 259 8.69 5.52 -14.10
N ARG A 260 7.72 4.93 -14.80
CA ARG A 260 6.47 5.59 -15.23
C ARG A 260 5.21 4.75 -15.00
N SER A 261 5.33 3.63 -14.35
CA SER A 261 4.24 2.68 -14.11
C SER A 261 4.51 1.88 -12.84
N ALA A 262 3.58 1.03 -12.46
CA ALA A 262 3.78 0.05 -11.41
C ALA A 262 3.00 -1.22 -11.70
N ASN A 263 3.51 -2.35 -11.22
CA ASN A 263 2.80 -3.60 -11.17
C ASN A 263 2.20 -3.81 -9.78
N PHE A 264 0.99 -4.34 -9.75
CA PHE A 264 0.29 -4.78 -8.55
C PHE A 264 -0.02 -6.27 -8.74
N LEU A 265 0.72 -7.11 -8.03
CA LEU A 265 0.51 -8.55 -8.04
C LEU A 265 -0.51 -8.88 -6.96
N GLU A 266 -1.56 -9.60 -7.31
CA GLU A 266 -2.69 -9.94 -6.45
C GLU A 266 -2.93 -11.46 -6.44
N ASP A 267 -2.24 -12.19 -7.34
CA ASP A 267 -2.27 -13.63 -7.35
C ASP A 267 -1.65 -14.18 -6.06
N ARG A 268 -2.29 -15.19 -5.49
CA ARG A 268 -1.88 -15.74 -4.18
C ARG A 268 -0.52 -16.41 -4.23
N ASP A 269 -0.25 -17.14 -5.29
CA ASP A 269 1.00 -17.88 -5.42
C ASP A 269 2.17 -16.90 -5.67
N GLU A 270 1.95 -15.89 -6.55
CA GLU A 270 2.93 -14.82 -6.78
C GLU A 270 3.22 -14.02 -5.50
N THR A 271 2.20 -13.61 -4.75
CA THR A 271 2.38 -12.84 -3.51
C THR A 271 3.06 -13.65 -2.42
N GLU A 272 2.79 -14.96 -2.36
CA GLU A 272 3.44 -15.86 -1.41
C GLU A 272 4.95 -16.02 -1.72
N GLU A 273 5.35 -16.09 -2.99
CA GLU A 273 6.76 -16.10 -3.37
C GLU A 273 7.49 -14.84 -2.85
N TYR A 274 6.91 -13.65 -3.04
CA TYR A 274 7.49 -12.42 -2.50
C TYR A 274 7.51 -12.40 -0.97
N ARG A 275 6.51 -12.95 -0.31
CA ARG A 275 6.50 -13.08 1.15
C ARG A 275 7.69 -13.90 1.64
N VAL A 276 7.91 -15.06 1.03
CA VAL A 276 9.04 -15.95 1.37
C VAL A 276 10.40 -15.26 1.13
N VAL A 277 10.53 -14.55 0.01
CA VAL A 277 11.76 -13.78 -0.28
C VAL A 277 12.00 -12.70 0.77
N LEU A 278 10.97 -11.93 1.15
CA LEU A 278 11.09 -10.89 2.17
C LEU A 278 11.33 -11.45 3.58
N ASP A 279 10.83 -12.66 3.89
CA ASP A 279 11.13 -13.35 5.15
C ASP A 279 12.62 -13.72 5.22
N ARG A 280 13.15 -14.36 4.17
CA ARG A 280 14.59 -14.71 4.08
C ARG A 280 15.48 -13.47 4.15
N LEU A 281 15.12 -12.43 3.42
CA LEU A 281 15.86 -11.16 3.44
C LEU A 281 15.91 -10.56 4.84
N ALA A 282 14.83 -10.64 5.59
CA ALA A 282 14.78 -10.15 6.96
C ALA A 282 15.65 -10.97 7.93
N ASP A 283 15.77 -12.29 7.68
CA ASP A 283 16.68 -13.17 8.46
C ASP A 283 18.16 -12.92 8.13
N GLU A 284 18.47 -12.49 6.90
CA GLU A 284 19.82 -12.16 6.41
C GLU A 284 20.25 -10.73 6.78
N ALA A 285 19.31 -9.82 6.99
CA ALA A 285 19.58 -8.46 7.45
C ALA A 285 20.03 -8.44 8.91
N LEU A 286 20.76 -7.39 9.30
CA LEU A 286 21.02 -7.12 10.70
C LEU A 286 19.70 -7.10 11.50
N ASP A 287 19.72 -7.60 12.71
CA ASP A 287 18.57 -7.50 13.60
C ASP A 287 18.20 -6.01 13.86
N PRO A 288 17.00 -5.70 14.37
CA PRO A 288 16.58 -4.31 14.58
C PRO A 288 17.51 -3.52 15.53
N ARG A 289 18.16 -4.17 16.50
CA ARG A 289 19.09 -3.52 17.42
C ARG A 289 20.43 -3.23 16.76
N GLU A 290 20.96 -4.20 16.03
CA GLU A 290 22.18 -4.06 15.24
C GLU A 290 22.02 -3.02 14.14
N SER A 291 20.85 -3.03 13.44
CA SER A 291 20.49 -2.03 12.43
C SER A 291 20.45 -0.61 13.03
N LEU A 292 19.85 -0.45 14.21
CA LEU A 292 19.84 0.84 14.91
C LEU A 292 21.26 1.27 15.32
N ALA A 293 22.12 0.33 15.73
CA ALA A 293 23.51 0.61 16.04
C ALA A 293 24.30 1.06 14.80
N LEU A 294 24.07 0.40 13.65
CA LEU A 294 24.65 0.80 12.36
C LEU A 294 24.18 2.20 11.94
N LEU A 295 22.87 2.50 12.00
CA LEU A 295 22.34 3.82 11.71
C LEU A 295 23.02 4.92 12.54
N ARG A 296 23.15 4.70 13.86
CA ARG A 296 23.83 5.64 14.78
C ARG A 296 25.33 5.78 14.50
N ARG A 297 25.99 4.69 14.14
CA ARG A 297 27.42 4.72 13.74
C ARG A 297 27.60 5.51 12.45
N THR A 298 26.81 5.21 11.41
CA THR A 298 26.85 5.91 10.12
C THR A 298 26.58 7.40 10.28
N LEU A 299 25.62 7.77 11.13
CA LEU A 299 25.32 9.15 11.47
C LEU A 299 26.54 9.87 12.07
N ARG A 300 27.19 9.29 13.08
CA ARG A 300 28.36 9.90 13.74
C ARG A 300 29.59 9.99 12.82
N GLU A 301 29.86 8.94 12.04
CA GLU A 301 31.12 8.85 11.29
C GLU A 301 31.01 9.55 9.93
N ARG A 302 29.89 9.48 9.27
CA ARG A 302 29.72 10.04 7.91
C ARG A 302 29.00 11.38 7.86
N TYR A 303 28.14 11.65 8.83
CA TYR A 303 27.30 12.86 8.86
C TYR A 303 27.36 13.54 10.24
N PRO A 304 28.57 13.87 10.76
CA PRO A 304 28.70 14.54 12.05
C PRO A 304 27.98 15.88 12.03
N ALA A 305 27.53 16.35 13.23
CA ALA A 305 27.14 17.71 13.41
C ALA A 305 28.35 18.63 13.14
N GLY A 306 28.14 19.67 12.35
CA GLY A 306 29.19 20.65 12.06
C GLY A 306 29.51 21.52 13.27
#